data_5cd46a35e25869e4e248a4fac8151221
#
_entry.id   5cd46a35e25869e4e248a4fac8151221
#
_cell.length_a   1.000
_cell.length_b   1.000
_cell.length_c   1.000
_cell.angle_alpha   90.00
_cell.angle_beta   90.00
_cell.angle_gamma   90.00
#
_symmetry.space_group_name_H-M   'P 1'
#
loop_
_entity.id
_entity.type
_entity.pdbx_description
1 polymer ?
#
loop_
_entity_poly.entity_id
_entity_poly.type
_entity_poly.pdbx_seq_one_letter_code
_entity_poly.pdbx_strand_id
1 'polypeptide(L)'
;AYSRTWDDEFANKHSVKRKTLKEIFKESDVITIHLPLTSETNGLIGEDLIQSAKKNTIILNTSRAGVIDNVALAKALKGGKLFGASVDVFDEERDPYPYGDLDNVILTPHIGSHTIETRRSMEVMAVENILMFESLSKQSQTSEIKSILSYVNQHSVNS
;
A
#
# COMPACT_ATOMS: atom_id res chain seq x y z
N ALA A 1 8.18 -6.41 -10.68
CA ALA A 1 7.20 -6.25 -9.59
C ALA A 1 6.87 -7.58 -8.93
N TYR A 2 6.26 -7.51 -7.74
CA TYR A 2 5.66 -8.64 -7.03
C TYR A 2 4.17 -8.35 -6.82
N SER A 3 3.33 -9.34 -7.05
CA SER A 3 1.90 -9.27 -6.73
C SER A 3 1.37 -10.70 -6.53
N ARG A 4 0.34 -10.86 -5.68
CA ARG A 4 -0.36 -12.13 -5.50
C ARG A 4 -1.06 -12.53 -6.81
N THR A 5 -1.80 -11.61 -7.39
CA THR A 5 -2.44 -11.77 -8.70
C THR A 5 -1.57 -11.10 -9.75
N TRP A 6 -1.29 -11.80 -10.84
CA TRP A 6 -0.45 -11.29 -11.90
C TRP A 6 -1.25 -11.11 -13.18
N ASP A 7 -1.12 -9.94 -13.77
CA ASP A 7 -1.73 -9.56 -15.04
C ASP A 7 -0.65 -9.57 -16.14
N ASP A 8 -0.65 -10.59 -16.95
CA ASP A 8 0.33 -10.77 -18.03
C ASP A 8 0.17 -9.72 -19.14
N GLU A 9 -1.06 -9.32 -19.46
CA GLU A 9 -1.32 -8.31 -20.49
C GLU A 9 -0.77 -6.96 -20.06
N PHE A 10 -1.10 -6.52 -18.84
CA PHE A 10 -0.55 -5.30 -18.27
C PHE A 10 0.98 -5.35 -18.19
N ALA A 11 1.52 -6.46 -17.69
CA ALA A 11 2.96 -6.62 -17.51
C ALA A 11 3.71 -6.53 -18.84
N ASN A 12 3.21 -7.18 -19.88
CA ASN A 12 3.80 -7.12 -21.22
C ASN A 12 3.70 -5.72 -21.83
N LYS A 13 2.53 -5.09 -21.73
CA LYS A 13 2.28 -3.73 -22.23
C LYS A 13 3.22 -2.69 -21.61
N HIS A 14 3.52 -2.84 -20.31
CA HIS A 14 4.34 -1.89 -19.55
C HIS A 14 5.75 -2.38 -19.25
N SER A 15 6.19 -3.48 -19.87
CA SER A 15 7.52 -4.08 -19.68
C SER A 15 7.84 -4.38 -18.21
N VAL A 16 6.83 -4.80 -17.44
CA VAL A 16 6.97 -5.16 -16.03
C VAL A 16 7.39 -6.62 -15.91
N LYS A 17 8.48 -6.89 -15.20
CA LYS A 17 8.95 -8.26 -14.93
C LYS A 17 8.41 -8.76 -13.60
N ARG A 18 7.85 -9.97 -13.60
CA ARG A 18 7.49 -10.67 -12.36
C ARG A 18 8.75 -11.12 -11.63
N LYS A 19 8.83 -10.86 -10.33
CA LYS A 19 9.94 -11.24 -9.47
C LYS A 19 9.46 -11.67 -8.10
N THR A 20 10.24 -12.46 -7.41
CA THR A 20 10.05 -12.75 -6.00
C THR A 20 10.40 -11.53 -5.14
N LEU A 21 9.89 -11.44 -3.92
CA LEU A 21 10.26 -10.38 -2.97
C LEU A 21 11.78 -10.31 -2.79
N LYS A 22 12.44 -11.46 -2.64
CA LYS A 22 13.89 -11.52 -2.46
C LYS A 22 14.68 -10.95 -3.64
N GLU A 23 14.23 -11.19 -4.87
CA GLU A 23 14.85 -10.60 -6.06
C GLU A 23 14.62 -9.09 -6.12
N ILE A 24 13.41 -8.61 -5.77
CA ILE A 24 13.12 -7.18 -5.70
C ILE A 24 14.07 -6.49 -4.73
N PHE A 25 14.21 -7.01 -3.51
CA PHE A 25 15.09 -6.39 -2.53
C PHE A 25 16.57 -6.41 -2.95
N LYS A 26 17.02 -7.49 -3.60
CA LYS A 26 18.40 -7.60 -4.06
C LYS A 26 18.75 -6.73 -5.26
N GLU A 27 17.78 -6.40 -6.11
CA GLU A 27 18.07 -5.80 -7.41
C GLU A 27 17.61 -4.35 -7.54
N SER A 28 16.62 -3.91 -6.73
CA SER A 28 16.00 -2.60 -6.89
C SER A 28 16.78 -1.49 -6.20
N ASP A 29 16.83 -0.32 -6.84
CA ASP A 29 17.32 0.92 -6.24
C ASP A 29 16.24 1.60 -5.40
N VAL A 30 14.98 1.49 -5.84
CA VAL A 30 13.80 2.02 -5.16
C VAL A 30 12.75 0.93 -5.08
N ILE A 31 12.22 0.72 -3.88
CA ILE A 31 11.13 -0.22 -3.59
C ILE A 31 9.94 0.57 -3.07
N THR A 32 8.79 0.46 -3.73
CA THR A 32 7.54 1.06 -3.28
C THR A 32 6.53 -0.02 -2.92
N ILE A 33 5.89 0.12 -1.75
CA ILE A 33 4.97 -0.86 -1.16
C ILE A 33 3.54 -0.38 -1.35
N HIS A 34 2.71 -1.23 -2.00
CA HIS A 34 1.28 -0.98 -2.27
C HIS A 34 0.41 -2.18 -1.89
N LEU A 35 0.85 -2.96 -0.91
CA LEU A 35 0.13 -4.16 -0.46
C LEU A 35 -0.94 -3.78 0.58
N PRO A 36 -2.14 -4.36 0.52
CA PRO A 36 -3.10 -4.25 1.60
C PRO A 36 -2.57 -4.98 2.85
N LEU A 37 -3.01 -4.58 4.04
CA LEU A 37 -2.72 -5.32 5.27
C LEU A 37 -3.75 -6.44 5.43
N THR A 38 -3.26 -7.66 5.40
CA THR A 38 -4.03 -8.90 5.60
C THR A 38 -3.25 -9.82 6.53
N SER A 39 -3.83 -10.95 6.95
CA SER A 39 -3.09 -11.97 7.70
C SER A 39 -1.86 -12.50 6.94
N GLU A 40 -1.89 -12.48 5.61
CA GLU A 40 -0.79 -12.95 4.75
C GLU A 40 0.30 -11.91 4.54
N THR A 41 -0.04 -10.61 4.62
CA THR A 41 0.89 -9.50 4.36
C THR A 41 1.37 -8.80 5.62
N ASN A 42 0.80 -9.13 6.77
CA ASN A 42 1.25 -8.63 8.06
C ASN A 42 2.67 -9.13 8.36
N GLY A 43 3.62 -8.21 8.52
CA GLY A 43 5.02 -8.51 8.73
C GLY A 43 5.74 -9.18 7.54
N LEU A 44 5.13 -9.16 6.34
CA LEU A 44 5.67 -9.80 5.14
C LEU A 44 7.08 -9.31 4.81
N ILE A 45 7.34 -8.03 5.02
CA ILE A 45 8.65 -7.42 4.80
C ILE A 45 9.38 -7.32 6.14
N GLY A 46 9.92 -8.45 6.56
CA GLY A 46 10.69 -8.56 7.81
C GLY A 46 12.17 -8.22 7.64
N GLU A 47 12.93 -8.36 8.76
CA GLU A 47 14.35 -8.02 8.84
C GLU A 47 15.19 -8.71 7.77
N ASP A 48 14.96 -9.98 7.46
CA ASP A 48 15.73 -10.73 6.46
C ASP A 48 15.62 -10.14 5.06
N LEU A 49 14.42 -9.73 4.64
CA LEU A 49 14.22 -9.07 3.35
C LEU A 49 14.91 -7.71 3.32
N ILE A 50 14.74 -6.90 4.36
CA ILE A 50 15.36 -5.59 4.49
C ILE A 50 16.89 -5.71 4.43
N GLN A 51 17.47 -6.67 5.13
CA GLN A 51 18.91 -6.93 5.11
C GLN A 51 19.39 -7.47 3.75
N SER A 52 18.52 -8.12 2.98
CA SER A 52 18.86 -8.60 1.63
C SER A 52 18.87 -7.49 0.58
N ALA A 53 18.34 -6.31 0.89
CA ALA A 53 18.35 -5.16 -0.02
C ALA A 53 19.78 -4.81 -0.42
N LYS A 54 19.96 -4.30 -1.63
CA LYS A 54 21.28 -3.79 -2.00
C LYS A 54 21.58 -2.50 -1.23
N LYS A 55 22.86 -2.21 -1.09
CA LYS A 55 23.31 -0.97 -0.45
C LYS A 55 22.75 0.24 -1.19
N ASN A 56 22.32 1.23 -0.44
CA ASN A 56 21.73 2.48 -0.96
C ASN A 56 20.32 2.34 -1.59
N THR A 57 19.59 1.26 -1.32
CA THR A 57 18.18 1.15 -1.67
C THR A 57 17.34 2.19 -0.89
N ILE A 58 16.32 2.75 -1.56
CA ILE A 58 15.29 3.59 -0.94
C ILE A 58 14.01 2.76 -0.81
N ILE A 59 13.36 2.82 0.35
CA ILE A 59 12.07 2.14 0.59
C ILE A 59 10.97 3.16 0.83
N LEU A 60 9.85 3.01 0.11
CA LEU A 60 8.66 3.87 0.24
C LEU A 60 7.48 3.02 0.72
N ASN A 61 6.90 3.36 1.87
CA ASN A 61 5.67 2.74 2.36
C ASN A 61 4.54 3.77 2.47
N THR A 62 3.66 3.75 1.49
CA THR A 62 2.43 4.53 1.44
C THR A 62 1.18 3.65 1.52
N SER A 63 1.33 2.41 1.97
CA SER A 63 0.24 1.43 2.03
C SER A 63 -0.32 1.25 3.45
N ARG A 64 0.29 0.37 4.24
CA ARG A 64 -0.10 0.10 5.63
C ARG A 64 1.14 -0.17 6.48
N ALA A 65 1.13 0.29 7.72
CA ALA A 65 2.27 0.18 8.66
C ALA A 65 2.69 -1.28 8.90
N GLY A 66 1.72 -2.15 9.16
CA GLY A 66 1.97 -3.55 9.51
C GLY A 66 2.54 -4.44 8.40
N VAL A 67 2.64 -3.95 7.15
CA VAL A 67 3.21 -4.74 6.04
C VAL A 67 4.73 -4.89 6.14
N ILE A 68 5.41 -3.92 6.77
CA ILE A 68 6.86 -3.91 6.96
C ILE A 68 7.21 -3.86 8.45
N ASP A 69 8.27 -4.53 8.84
CA ASP A 69 8.85 -4.39 10.17
C ASP A 69 9.54 -3.02 10.29
N ASN A 70 8.84 -2.08 10.93
CA ASN A 70 9.30 -0.71 11.08
C ASN A 70 10.54 -0.59 11.98
N VAL A 71 10.72 -1.51 12.95
CA VAL A 71 11.89 -1.55 13.82
C VAL A 71 13.12 -2.00 13.03
N ALA A 72 12.98 -3.06 12.23
CA ALA A 72 14.04 -3.54 11.36
C ALA A 72 14.41 -2.50 10.28
N LEU A 73 13.41 -1.78 9.72
CA LEU A 73 13.63 -0.71 8.76
C LEU A 73 14.44 0.44 9.39
N ALA A 74 14.05 0.91 10.58
CA ALA A 74 14.78 1.95 11.30
C ALA A 74 16.21 1.54 11.64
N LYS A 75 16.42 0.29 12.09
CA LYS A 75 17.75 -0.27 12.34
C LYS A 75 18.63 -0.30 11.09
N ALA A 76 18.07 -0.67 9.94
CA ALA A 76 18.78 -0.69 8.66
C ALA A 76 19.15 0.71 8.17
N LEU A 77 18.26 1.71 8.36
CA LEU A 77 18.51 3.12 8.08
C LEU A 77 19.63 3.68 8.95
N LYS A 78 19.53 3.47 10.27
CA LYS A 78 20.54 3.91 11.25
C LYS A 78 21.91 3.29 10.99
N GLY A 79 21.94 2.04 10.58
CA GLY A 79 23.16 1.31 10.23
C GLY A 79 23.77 1.67 8.86
N GLY A 80 23.16 2.56 8.07
CA GLY A 80 23.63 2.94 6.74
C GLY A 80 23.54 1.81 5.70
N LYS A 81 22.71 0.82 5.94
CA LYS A 81 22.41 -0.26 4.99
C LYS A 81 21.54 0.24 3.85
N LEU A 82 20.55 1.08 4.17
CA LEU A 82 19.65 1.74 3.23
C LEU A 82 20.06 3.21 3.08
N PHE A 83 19.81 3.77 1.91
CA PHE A 83 20.02 5.20 1.67
C PHE A 83 18.98 6.04 2.41
N GLY A 84 17.71 5.65 2.32
CA GLY A 84 16.62 6.37 2.96
C GLY A 84 15.31 5.62 2.89
N ALA A 85 14.30 6.18 3.54
CA ALA A 85 12.93 5.71 3.44
C ALA A 85 11.93 6.88 3.44
N SER A 86 10.74 6.65 2.89
CA SER A 86 9.58 7.49 3.11
C SER A 86 8.44 6.63 3.65
N VAL A 87 7.83 7.08 4.75
CA VAL A 87 6.78 6.35 5.45
C VAL A 87 5.61 7.30 5.69
N ASP A 88 4.47 7.01 5.05
CA ASP A 88 3.23 7.79 5.19
C ASP A 88 2.24 7.13 6.16
N VAL A 89 2.55 5.93 6.64
CA VAL A 89 1.64 5.11 7.45
C VAL A 89 2.37 4.57 8.68
N PHE A 90 1.79 4.81 9.86
CA PHE A 90 2.36 4.43 11.14
C PHE A 90 1.39 3.58 11.94
N ASP A 91 1.95 2.80 12.85
CA ASP A 91 1.22 2.16 13.92
C ASP A 91 1.24 3.12 15.13
N GLU A 92 0.15 3.85 15.32
CA GLU A 92 0.04 4.89 16.36
C GLU A 92 0.14 4.31 17.80
N GLU A 93 -0.02 2.99 17.94
CA GLU A 93 -0.01 2.32 19.23
C GLU A 93 1.40 1.96 19.74
N ARG A 94 2.45 2.16 18.93
CA ARG A 94 3.84 1.82 19.29
C ARG A 94 4.68 3.06 19.57
N ASP A 95 4.80 3.39 20.84
CA ASP A 95 5.79 4.35 21.32
C ASP A 95 6.95 3.56 22.00
N PRO A 96 8.24 3.90 21.77
CA PRO A 96 8.73 5.03 20.97
C PRO A 96 8.73 4.72 19.48
N TYR A 97 8.49 5.74 18.71
CA TYR A 97 8.50 5.76 17.27
C TYR A 97 9.89 5.31 16.75
N PRO A 98 9.99 4.25 15.93
CA PRO A 98 11.30 3.64 15.67
C PRO A 98 12.26 4.51 14.86
N TYR A 99 11.74 5.55 14.18
CA TYR A 99 12.54 6.39 13.29
C TYR A 99 13.17 7.60 13.99
N GLY A 100 12.65 8.02 15.17
CA GLY A 100 13.22 9.04 16.05
C GLY A 100 13.95 10.17 15.33
N ASP A 101 15.25 10.26 15.58
CA ASP A 101 16.12 11.33 15.07
C ASP A 101 16.88 10.91 13.79
N LEU A 102 16.30 10.07 12.93
CA LEU A 102 16.94 9.66 11.69
C LEU A 102 16.79 10.74 10.60
N ASP A 103 17.91 11.24 10.09
CA ASP A 103 17.94 12.27 9.03
C ASP A 103 17.63 11.71 7.63
N ASN A 104 17.66 10.39 7.46
CA ASN A 104 17.46 9.72 6.19
C ASN A 104 16.07 9.07 6.05
N VAL A 105 15.09 9.60 6.76
CA VAL A 105 13.69 9.18 6.63
C VAL A 105 12.76 10.40 6.49
N ILE A 106 11.82 10.30 5.56
CA ILE A 106 10.73 11.27 5.40
C ILE A 106 9.47 10.64 5.99
N LEU A 107 8.87 11.32 6.95
CA LEU A 107 7.65 10.89 7.63
C LEU A 107 6.52 11.85 7.30
N THR A 108 5.38 11.29 6.86
CA THR A 108 4.18 12.09 6.59
C THR A 108 2.97 11.47 7.31
N PRO A 109 2.04 12.26 7.86
CA PRO A 109 0.98 11.76 8.73
C PRO A 109 -0.25 11.26 7.94
N HIS A 110 -0.04 10.22 7.12
CA HIS A 110 -1.07 9.56 6.30
C HIS A 110 -1.85 10.56 5.42
N ILE A 111 -1.09 11.35 4.65
CA ILE A 111 -1.64 12.46 3.85
C ILE A 111 -1.69 12.19 2.35
N GLY A 112 -1.43 10.97 1.90
CA GLY A 112 -1.41 10.62 0.47
C GLY A 112 -2.71 10.97 -0.29
N SER A 113 -3.86 11.02 0.41
CA SER A 113 -5.15 11.42 -0.16
C SER A 113 -5.60 12.83 0.22
N HIS A 114 -4.75 13.64 0.86
CA HIS A 114 -5.15 14.93 1.45
C HIS A 114 -4.99 16.13 0.51
N THR A 115 -4.77 15.94 -0.78
CA THR A 115 -4.84 17.07 -1.72
C THR A 115 -6.28 17.53 -1.92
N ILE A 116 -6.48 18.80 -2.27
CA ILE A 116 -7.80 19.38 -2.54
C ILE A 116 -8.51 18.60 -3.65
N GLU A 117 -7.78 18.28 -4.72
CA GLU A 117 -8.29 17.55 -5.87
C GLU A 117 -8.74 16.14 -5.50
N THR A 118 -7.93 15.43 -4.75
CA THR A 118 -8.24 14.05 -4.32
C THR A 118 -9.46 14.04 -3.40
N ARG A 119 -9.49 14.92 -2.39
CA ARG A 119 -10.65 15.04 -1.48
C ARG A 119 -11.92 15.36 -2.23
N ARG A 120 -11.88 16.36 -3.10
CA ARG A 120 -13.03 16.71 -3.93
C ARG A 120 -13.50 15.52 -4.77
N SER A 121 -12.58 14.80 -5.41
CA SER A 121 -12.94 13.63 -6.23
C SER A 121 -13.59 12.53 -5.39
N MET A 122 -13.08 12.26 -4.19
CA MET A 122 -13.65 11.27 -3.27
C MET A 122 -15.07 11.67 -2.84
N GLU A 123 -15.29 12.93 -2.48
CA GLU A 123 -16.59 13.44 -2.05
C GLU A 123 -17.62 13.39 -3.21
N VAL A 124 -17.23 13.84 -4.40
CA VAL A 124 -18.09 13.77 -5.61
C VAL A 124 -18.43 12.32 -5.91
N MET A 125 -17.46 11.42 -5.95
CA MET A 125 -17.69 10.01 -6.25
C MET A 125 -18.61 9.35 -5.20
N ALA A 126 -18.48 9.71 -3.92
CA ALA A 126 -19.38 9.19 -2.88
C ALA A 126 -20.83 9.64 -3.13
N VAL A 127 -21.06 10.90 -3.49
CA VAL A 127 -22.40 11.42 -3.82
C VAL A 127 -22.93 10.76 -5.09
N GLU A 128 -22.13 10.65 -6.16
CA GLU A 128 -22.53 10.00 -7.40
C GLU A 128 -22.93 8.53 -7.18
N ASN A 129 -22.22 7.80 -6.34
CA ASN A 129 -22.56 6.42 -5.98
C ASN A 129 -23.93 6.34 -5.26
N ILE A 130 -24.22 7.28 -4.34
CA ILE A 130 -25.53 7.34 -3.65
C ILE A 130 -26.65 7.65 -4.66
N LEU A 131 -26.47 8.63 -5.53
CA LEU A 131 -27.45 8.99 -6.55
C LEU A 131 -27.68 7.85 -7.55
N MET A 132 -26.62 7.16 -7.95
CA MET A 132 -26.71 5.98 -8.80
C MET A 132 -27.51 4.86 -8.11
N PHE A 133 -27.21 4.57 -6.86
CA PHE A 133 -27.95 3.58 -6.07
C PHE A 133 -29.44 3.95 -5.93
N GLU A 134 -29.74 5.23 -5.66
CA GLU A 134 -31.11 5.71 -5.55
C GLU A 134 -31.87 5.60 -6.89
N SER A 135 -31.23 5.94 -8.00
CA SER A 135 -31.82 5.80 -9.34
C SER A 135 -32.11 4.34 -9.69
N LEU A 136 -31.18 3.44 -9.39
CA LEU A 136 -31.34 2.00 -9.58
C LEU A 136 -32.45 1.43 -8.67
N SER A 137 -32.54 1.88 -7.42
CA SER A 137 -33.61 1.46 -6.51
C SER A 137 -35.00 1.87 -6.97
N LYS A 138 -35.12 3.01 -7.64
CA LYS A 138 -36.39 3.48 -8.24
C LYS A 138 -36.76 2.78 -9.56
N GLN A 139 -35.76 2.27 -10.29
CA GLN A 139 -35.95 1.57 -11.57
C GLN A 139 -36.03 0.06 -11.45
N SER A 140 -35.57 -0.53 -10.34
CA SER A 140 -35.37 -1.95 -10.30
C SER A 140 -36.43 -2.70 -9.52
N GLN A 141 -36.77 -3.57 -10.13
CA GLN A 141 -36.97 -4.97 -9.77
C GLN A 141 -35.64 -5.65 -9.41
N THR A 142 -35.40 -5.75 -8.12
CA THR A 142 -34.68 -6.76 -7.32
C THR A 142 -33.37 -7.42 -7.84
N SER A 143 -33.13 -7.61 -9.14
CA SER A 143 -31.99 -8.40 -9.63
C SER A 143 -30.67 -7.61 -9.72
N GLU A 144 -30.73 -6.37 -10.15
CA GLU A 144 -29.52 -5.53 -10.31
C GLU A 144 -28.96 -5.04 -8.99
N ILE A 145 -29.83 -4.70 -8.03
CA ILE A 145 -29.40 -4.33 -6.67
C ILE A 145 -28.69 -5.49 -5.97
N LYS A 146 -29.19 -6.73 -6.14
CA LYS A 146 -28.53 -7.92 -5.61
C LYS A 146 -27.14 -8.14 -6.24
N SER A 147 -26.98 -7.85 -7.51
CA SER A 147 -25.70 -7.95 -8.21
C SER A 147 -24.69 -6.91 -7.67
N ILE A 148 -25.11 -5.66 -7.50
CA ILE A 148 -24.25 -4.59 -6.97
C ILE A 148 -23.90 -4.85 -5.50
N LEU A 149 -24.85 -5.26 -4.67
CA LEU A 149 -24.61 -5.62 -3.27
C LEU A 149 -23.68 -6.83 -3.14
N SER A 150 -23.81 -7.82 -4.02
CA SER A 150 -22.89 -8.95 -4.09
C SER A 150 -21.47 -8.50 -4.45
N TYR A 151 -21.32 -7.60 -5.42
CA TYR A 151 -20.03 -7.03 -5.81
C TYR A 151 -19.38 -6.23 -4.68
N VAL A 152 -20.14 -5.35 -4.04
CA VAL A 152 -19.66 -4.54 -2.90
C VAL A 152 -19.26 -5.44 -1.74
N ASN A 153 -20.07 -6.44 -1.37
CA ASN A 153 -19.74 -7.36 -0.27
C ASN A 153 -18.51 -8.24 -0.56
N GLN A 154 -18.26 -8.59 -1.82
CA GLN A 154 -17.05 -9.35 -2.19
C GLN A 154 -15.77 -8.50 -2.14
N HIS A 155 -15.87 -7.18 -2.28
CA HIS A 155 -14.71 -6.29 -2.33
C HIS A 155 -14.50 -5.47 -1.06
N SER A 156 -15.54 -5.36 -0.19
CA SER A 156 -15.45 -4.63 1.10
C SER A 156 -14.90 -5.49 2.26
N VAL A 157 -14.87 -6.81 2.11
CA VAL A 157 -14.36 -7.74 3.17
C VAL A 157 -12.83 -7.87 3.13
N ASN A 158 -12.16 -7.22 2.17
CA ASN A 158 -10.71 -7.28 1.99
C ASN A 158 -10.01 -5.92 2.19
N SER A 159 -10.66 -5.03 2.95
CA SER A 159 -10.07 -3.74 3.36
C SER A 159 -9.64 -3.77 4.80
#